data_ab2fd705292a7250db01f4189945e819
#
_entry.id   ab2fd705292a7250db01f4189945e819
#
_cell.length_a   1.000
_cell.length_b   1.000
_cell.length_c   1.000
_cell.angle_alpha   90.00
_cell.angle_beta   90.00
_cell.angle_gamma   90.00
#
_symmetry.space_group_name_H-M   'P 1'
#
loop_
_entity.id
_entity.type
_entity.pdbx_description
1 polymer ?
#
loop_
_entity_poly.entity_id
_entity_poly.type
_entity_poly.pdbx_seq_one_letter_code
_entity_poly.pdbx_strand_id
1 'polypeptide(L)'
;MSEKTSPLVLVVEDEPLLRMLARELLEEVGYDVLVAPDGASALSLLERHAQVDLVFTDVHMPGALDGMALARKVNARWPNMHLLVTSGRERPCASSVPDNGKFMEKPYSPDDLLRHVRELTQPH
;
A
#
# COMPACT_ATOMS: atom_id res chain seq x y z
N MET A 1 -13.82 19.03 -17.28
CA MET A 1 -12.95 17.97 -17.08
C MET A 1 -12.36 17.99 -15.69
N SER A 2 -12.39 16.91 -15.10
CA SER A 2 -11.88 16.85 -13.78
C SER A 2 -10.82 15.78 -13.75
N GLU A 3 -9.66 16.16 -13.37
CA GLU A 3 -8.61 15.21 -13.30
C GLU A 3 -8.20 15.00 -11.91
N LYS A 4 -7.85 13.79 -11.63
CA LYS A 4 -7.27 13.47 -10.36
C LYS A 4 -5.91 14.13 -10.30
N THR A 5 -5.78 15.16 -9.48
CA THR A 5 -4.53 15.87 -9.34
C THR A 5 -3.56 15.16 -8.44
N SER A 6 -4.05 14.28 -7.55
CA SER A 6 -3.20 13.58 -6.60
C SER A 6 -3.55 12.10 -6.60
N PRO A 7 -2.56 11.23 -6.73
CA PRO A 7 -2.82 9.80 -6.56
C PRO A 7 -3.30 9.51 -5.14
N LEU A 8 -4.13 8.51 -5.01
CA LEU A 8 -4.69 8.10 -3.73
C LEU A 8 -4.01 6.83 -3.28
N VAL A 9 -3.44 6.85 -2.08
CA VAL A 9 -2.70 5.73 -1.51
C VAL A 9 -3.45 5.23 -0.27
N LEU A 10 -3.64 3.93 -0.17
CA LEU A 10 -4.16 3.32 1.04
C LEU A 10 -3.01 2.72 1.83
N VAL A 11 -2.81 3.21 3.05
CA VAL A 11 -1.78 2.69 3.95
C VAL A 11 -2.42 1.71 4.91
N VAL A 12 -1.96 0.46 4.90
CA VAL A 12 -2.47 -0.58 5.78
C VAL A 12 -1.36 -0.96 6.76
N GLU A 13 -1.54 -0.58 8.01
CA GLU A 13 -0.51 -0.75 9.03
C GLU A 13 -1.20 -0.85 10.38
N ASP A 14 -0.90 -1.92 11.14
CA ASP A 14 -1.56 -2.13 12.42
C ASP A 14 -0.98 -1.27 13.54
N GLU A 15 0.26 -0.82 13.42
CA GLU A 15 0.90 0.05 14.42
C GLU A 15 0.44 1.49 14.20
N PRO A 16 -0.27 2.09 15.16
CA PRO A 16 -0.81 3.45 14.94
C PRO A 16 0.25 4.50 14.63
N LEU A 17 1.41 4.42 15.29
CA LEU A 17 2.46 5.41 15.06
C LEU A 17 3.05 5.28 13.67
N LEU A 18 3.34 4.05 13.25
CA LEU A 18 3.89 3.85 11.92
C LEU A 18 2.89 4.22 10.84
N ARG A 19 1.61 3.94 11.08
CA ARG A 19 0.54 4.30 10.15
C ARG A 19 0.49 5.81 9.98
N MET A 20 0.56 6.56 11.09
CA MET A 20 0.52 8.00 11.05
C MET A 20 1.75 8.57 10.34
N LEU A 21 2.93 8.00 10.61
CA LEU A 21 4.15 8.49 9.97
C LEU A 21 4.10 8.30 8.46
N ALA A 22 3.66 7.14 8.00
CA ALA A 22 3.56 6.90 6.57
C ALA A 22 2.58 7.87 5.92
N ARG A 23 1.44 8.09 6.57
CA ARG A 23 0.45 9.03 6.07
C ARG A 23 1.03 10.43 5.95
N GLU A 24 1.72 10.89 6.98
CA GLU A 24 2.27 12.24 6.97
C GLU A 24 3.33 12.41 5.89
N LEU A 25 4.19 11.41 5.72
CA LEU A 25 5.21 11.48 4.69
C LEU A 25 4.59 11.60 3.29
N LEU A 26 3.56 10.82 3.04
CA LEU A 26 2.93 10.82 1.73
C LEU A 26 2.13 12.09 1.49
N GLU A 27 1.42 12.55 2.50
CA GLU A 27 0.64 13.79 2.35
C GLU A 27 1.54 14.98 2.12
N GLU A 28 2.72 14.97 2.72
CA GLU A 28 3.65 16.08 2.60
C GLU A 28 4.12 16.29 1.17
N VAL A 29 4.19 15.23 0.39
CA VAL A 29 4.62 15.34 -1.01
C VAL A 29 3.45 15.34 -1.98
N GLY A 30 2.22 15.47 -1.49
CA GLY A 30 1.08 15.72 -2.36
C GLY A 30 0.15 14.56 -2.63
N TYR A 31 0.34 13.42 -1.98
CA TYR A 31 -0.57 12.30 -2.15
C TYR A 31 -1.78 12.45 -1.23
N ASP A 32 -2.92 11.96 -1.69
CA ASP A 32 -4.07 11.76 -0.81
C ASP A 32 -3.95 10.39 -0.18
N VAL A 33 -4.29 10.28 1.10
CA VAL A 33 -4.03 9.05 1.84
C VAL A 33 -5.26 8.60 2.61
N LEU A 34 -5.58 7.32 2.48
CA LEU A 34 -6.52 6.63 3.37
C LEU A 34 -5.70 5.67 4.23
N VAL A 35 -6.19 5.37 5.41
CA VAL A 35 -5.48 4.46 6.32
C VAL A 35 -6.41 3.36 6.81
N ALA A 36 -5.84 2.20 7.07
CA ALA A 36 -6.56 1.06 7.63
C ALA A 36 -5.66 0.32 8.60
N PRO A 37 -6.19 -0.16 9.72
CA PRO A 37 -5.37 -0.86 10.70
C PRO A 37 -5.14 -2.33 10.38
N ASP A 38 -5.92 -2.91 9.46
CA ASP A 38 -5.79 -4.32 9.14
C ASP A 38 -6.33 -4.60 7.75
N GLY A 39 -6.18 -5.85 7.31
CA GLY A 39 -6.59 -6.23 5.96
C GLY A 39 -8.08 -6.17 5.73
N ALA A 40 -8.87 -6.55 6.73
CA ALA A 40 -10.33 -6.53 6.56
C ALA A 40 -10.84 -5.11 6.39
N SER A 41 -10.32 -4.18 7.20
CA SER A 41 -10.68 -2.76 7.07
C SER A 41 -10.23 -2.22 5.72
N ALA A 42 -9.04 -2.64 5.27
CA ALA A 42 -8.54 -2.20 3.98
C ALA A 42 -9.45 -2.63 2.84
N LEU A 43 -9.90 -3.90 2.83
CA LEU A 43 -10.80 -4.36 1.79
C LEU A 43 -12.11 -3.60 1.81
N SER A 44 -12.63 -3.33 3.00
CA SER A 44 -13.88 -2.57 3.13
C SER A 44 -13.72 -1.18 2.53
N LEU A 45 -12.59 -0.53 2.77
CA LEU A 45 -12.33 0.78 2.19
C LEU A 45 -12.20 0.70 0.67
N LEU A 46 -11.53 -0.32 0.16
CA LEU A 46 -11.34 -0.46 -1.28
C LEU A 46 -12.64 -0.69 -2.00
N GLU A 47 -13.59 -1.39 -1.36
CA GLU A 47 -14.90 -1.60 -1.96
C GLU A 47 -15.66 -0.30 -2.12
N ARG A 48 -15.37 0.69 -1.28
CA ARG A 48 -16.00 1.99 -1.37
C ARG A 48 -15.16 3.03 -2.11
N HIS A 49 -13.87 2.74 -2.29
CA HIS A 49 -12.94 3.68 -2.90
C HIS A 49 -12.09 2.95 -3.93
N ALA A 50 -12.72 2.46 -4.98
CA ALA A 50 -12.01 1.70 -6.01
C ALA A 50 -11.04 2.56 -6.81
N GLN A 51 -11.05 3.87 -6.61
CA GLN A 51 -10.13 4.78 -7.28
C GLN A 51 -8.75 4.84 -6.61
N VAL A 52 -8.51 4.05 -5.58
CA VAL A 52 -7.17 3.97 -4.96
C VAL A 52 -6.16 3.52 -6.00
N ASP A 53 -5.03 4.21 -6.06
CA ASP A 53 -3.97 3.91 -7.03
C ASP A 53 -2.96 2.92 -6.51
N LEU A 54 -2.71 2.93 -5.20
CA LEU A 54 -1.68 2.11 -4.61
C LEU A 54 -2.09 1.67 -3.21
N VAL A 55 -1.86 0.41 -2.89
CA VAL A 55 -2.01 -0.13 -1.54
C VAL A 55 -0.62 -0.38 -0.98
N PHE A 56 -0.30 0.25 0.14
CA PHE A 56 0.96 0.06 0.84
C PHE A 56 0.65 -0.71 2.12
N THR A 57 1.17 -1.94 2.23
CA THR A 57 0.83 -2.81 3.35
C THR A 57 2.04 -3.52 3.92
N ASP A 58 2.01 -3.75 5.23
CA ASP A 58 2.96 -4.64 5.89
C ASP A 58 2.52 -6.08 5.65
N VAL A 59 3.48 -6.98 5.48
CA VAL A 59 3.20 -8.40 5.37
C VAL A 59 2.61 -8.94 6.67
N HIS A 60 3.18 -8.53 7.79
CA HIS A 60 2.78 -9.07 9.09
C HIS A 60 1.75 -8.16 9.75
N MET A 61 0.50 -8.63 9.76
CA MET A 61 -0.57 -7.93 10.43
C MET A 61 -1.44 -8.95 11.17
N PRO A 62 -2.08 -8.53 12.27
CA PRO A 62 -2.95 -9.44 13.01
C PRO A 62 -4.21 -9.76 12.20
N GLY A 63 -4.86 -10.83 12.58
CA GLY A 63 -6.11 -11.23 11.96
C GLY A 63 -5.91 -12.26 10.89
N ALA A 64 -7.02 -12.66 10.27
CA ALA A 64 -7.01 -13.72 9.27
C ALA A 64 -6.45 -13.27 7.93
N LEU A 65 -6.37 -11.96 7.70
CA LEU A 65 -5.96 -11.43 6.40
C LEU A 65 -4.68 -10.62 6.59
N ASP A 66 -3.54 -11.27 6.42
CA ASP A 66 -2.26 -10.57 6.50
C ASP A 66 -1.98 -9.83 5.19
N GLY A 67 -0.81 -9.17 5.14
CA GLY A 67 -0.50 -8.31 4.00
C GLY A 67 -0.37 -9.04 2.68
N MET A 68 0.16 -10.28 2.69
CA MET A 68 0.28 -11.02 1.44
C MET A 68 -1.07 -11.52 0.96
N ALA A 69 -1.92 -11.98 1.89
CA ALA A 69 -3.28 -12.37 1.52
C ALA A 69 -4.06 -11.18 0.99
N LEU A 70 -3.88 -10.01 1.63
CA LEU A 70 -4.51 -8.79 1.15
C LEU A 70 -4.03 -8.45 -0.26
N ALA A 71 -2.72 -8.51 -0.49
CA ALA A 71 -2.17 -8.18 -1.79
C ALA A 71 -2.74 -9.07 -2.89
N ARG A 72 -2.87 -10.36 -2.60
CA ARG A 72 -3.44 -11.29 -3.60
C ARG A 72 -4.90 -10.98 -3.89
N LYS A 73 -5.68 -10.65 -2.85
CA LYS A 73 -7.09 -10.30 -3.05
C LYS A 73 -7.23 -9.00 -3.84
N VAL A 74 -6.39 -8.01 -3.53
CA VAL A 74 -6.42 -6.74 -4.23
C VAL A 74 -6.10 -6.97 -5.71
N ASN A 75 -5.05 -7.73 -5.97
CA ASN A 75 -4.65 -7.99 -7.36
C ASN A 75 -5.74 -8.70 -8.14
N ALA A 76 -6.46 -9.62 -7.49
CA ALA A 76 -7.52 -10.37 -8.16
C ALA A 76 -8.73 -9.49 -8.48
N ARG A 77 -9.08 -8.58 -7.58
CA ARG A 77 -10.29 -7.78 -7.74
C ARG A 77 -10.04 -6.45 -8.44
N TRP A 78 -8.86 -5.87 -8.26
CA TRP A 78 -8.51 -4.58 -8.85
C TRP A 78 -7.14 -4.69 -9.49
N PRO A 79 -7.04 -5.37 -10.65
CA PRO A 79 -5.72 -5.71 -11.22
C PRO A 79 -4.89 -4.51 -11.66
N ASN A 80 -5.50 -3.33 -11.79
CA ASN A 80 -4.75 -2.14 -12.16
C ASN A 80 -4.23 -1.37 -10.95
N MET A 81 -4.60 -1.79 -9.75
CA MET A 81 -4.17 -1.14 -8.52
C MET A 81 -2.76 -1.64 -8.18
N HIS A 82 -1.86 -0.72 -7.89
CA HIS A 82 -0.49 -1.08 -7.57
C HIS A 82 -0.37 -1.49 -6.11
N LEU A 83 0.68 -2.27 -5.82
CA LEU A 83 0.91 -2.79 -4.48
C LEU A 83 2.34 -2.53 -4.05
N LEU A 84 2.52 -2.09 -2.81
CA LEU A 84 3.84 -1.98 -2.20
C LEU A 84 3.78 -2.72 -0.88
N VAL A 85 4.56 -3.80 -0.77
CA VAL A 85 4.52 -4.71 0.37
C VAL A 85 5.84 -4.58 1.13
N THR A 86 5.78 -4.46 2.45
CA THR A 86 6.99 -4.33 3.25
C THR A 86 7.03 -5.36 4.36
N SER A 87 8.24 -5.81 4.72
CA SER A 87 8.44 -6.80 5.75
C SER A 87 9.81 -6.63 6.37
N GLY A 88 9.91 -6.87 7.67
CA GLY A 88 11.17 -6.73 8.39
C GLY A 88 11.91 -8.02 8.60
N ARG A 89 11.21 -9.14 8.67
CA ARG A 89 11.86 -10.37 9.07
C ARG A 89 11.93 -11.40 7.98
N GLU A 90 10.81 -11.62 7.34
CA GLU A 90 10.72 -12.64 6.32
C GLU A 90 10.46 -11.97 5.01
N ARG A 91 11.20 -12.41 4.01
CA ARG A 91 10.99 -11.88 2.67
C ARG A 91 10.05 -12.81 1.96
N PRO A 92 8.95 -12.28 1.42
CA PRO A 92 8.13 -13.13 0.58
C PRO A 92 8.93 -13.54 -0.64
N CYS A 93 8.66 -14.70 -1.15
CA CYS A 93 9.23 -15.11 -2.41
C CYS A 93 8.80 -14.10 -3.47
N ALA A 94 9.72 -13.75 -4.37
CA ALA A 94 9.40 -12.76 -5.39
C ALA A 94 8.15 -13.14 -6.18
N SER A 95 7.93 -14.44 -6.39
CA SER A 95 6.76 -14.92 -7.11
C SER A 95 5.47 -14.78 -6.31
N SER A 96 5.56 -14.49 -5.01
CA SER A 96 4.37 -14.30 -4.18
C SER A 96 3.80 -12.90 -4.29
N VAL A 97 4.61 -11.95 -4.75
CA VAL A 97 4.15 -10.57 -4.91
C VAL A 97 3.54 -10.45 -6.30
N PRO A 98 2.29 -9.95 -6.41
CA PRO A 98 1.66 -9.82 -7.72
C PRO A 98 2.46 -8.92 -8.66
N ASP A 99 2.22 -9.10 -9.96
CA ASP A 99 2.99 -8.40 -10.98
C ASP A 99 2.94 -6.88 -10.85
N ASN A 100 1.84 -6.33 -10.33
CA ASN A 100 1.71 -4.89 -10.12
C ASN A 100 2.36 -4.41 -8.83
N GLY A 101 3.07 -5.30 -8.14
CA GLY A 101 3.57 -4.99 -6.82
C GLY A 101 5.07 -4.93 -6.74
N LYS A 102 5.53 -4.30 -5.68
CA LYS A 102 6.93 -4.28 -5.30
C LYS A 102 7.06 -4.64 -3.85
N PHE A 103 8.23 -5.13 -3.49
CA PHE A 103 8.56 -5.46 -2.12
C PHE A 103 9.62 -4.49 -1.62
N MET A 104 9.42 -3.95 -0.41
CA MET A 104 10.37 -3.06 0.22
C MET A 104 10.74 -3.62 1.59
N GLU A 105 12.03 -3.75 1.83
CA GLU A 105 12.53 -4.35 3.05
C GLU A 105 12.60 -3.32 4.18
N LYS A 106 12.24 -3.73 5.39
CA LYS A 106 12.42 -2.89 6.58
C LYS A 106 13.82 -3.09 7.13
N PRO A 107 14.40 -2.11 7.76
CA PRO A 107 13.90 -0.75 7.88
C PRO A 107 14.09 0.01 6.57
N TYR A 108 13.14 0.85 6.25
CA TYR A 108 13.25 1.68 5.06
C TYR A 108 13.31 3.13 5.47
N SER A 109 13.97 3.95 4.66
CA SER A 109 14.03 5.38 4.91
C SER A 109 12.80 6.06 4.32
N PRO A 110 12.48 7.28 4.77
CA PRO A 110 11.42 8.04 4.11
C PRO A 110 11.66 8.19 2.62
N ASP A 111 12.93 8.40 2.21
CA ASP A 111 13.25 8.53 0.79
C ASP A 111 12.95 7.25 0.02
N ASP A 112 13.23 6.09 0.62
CA ASP A 112 12.92 4.81 -0.01
C ASP A 112 11.42 4.67 -0.25
N LEU A 113 10.63 4.97 0.77
CA LEU A 113 9.18 4.87 0.65
C LEU A 113 8.67 5.78 -0.46
N LEU A 114 9.09 7.03 -0.43
CA LEU A 114 8.60 7.99 -1.42
C LEU A 114 9.04 7.65 -2.83
N ARG A 115 10.25 7.11 -2.97
CA ARG A 115 10.74 6.70 -4.28
C ARG A 115 9.91 5.56 -4.85
N HIS A 116 9.64 4.53 -4.04
CA HIS A 116 8.84 3.40 -4.51
C HIS A 116 7.42 3.82 -4.84
N VAL A 117 6.81 4.64 -3.99
CA VAL A 117 5.44 5.10 -4.24
C VAL A 117 5.39 5.92 -5.53
N ARG A 118 6.37 6.79 -5.73
CA ARG A 118 6.41 7.61 -6.94
C ARG A 118 6.54 6.75 -8.17
N GLU A 119 7.43 5.75 -8.13
CA GLU A 119 7.64 4.87 -9.28
C GLU A 119 6.37 4.11 -9.63
N LEU A 120 5.64 3.67 -8.63
CA LEU A 120 4.44 2.88 -8.87
C LEU A 120 3.25 3.72 -9.31
N THR A 121 3.21 5.00 -8.94
CA THR A 121 2.06 5.84 -9.26
C THR A 121 2.27 6.77 -10.45
N GLN A 122 3.47 6.82 -10.98
CA GLN A 122 3.73 7.67 -12.13
C GLN A 122 3.11 7.07 -13.38
N PRO A 123 2.49 7.89 -14.22
CA PRO A 123 2.02 7.39 -15.50
C PRO A 123 3.20 7.13 -16.43
N HIS A 124 3.01 6.22 -17.34
CA HIS A 124 4.03 5.85 -18.31
C HIS A 124 3.59 6.18 -19.71
#